data_12a0816657ba46df2650c423d6cb6bb0
#
_entry.id   12a0816657ba46df2650c423d6cb6bb0
#
_cell.length_a   1.000
_cell.length_b   1.000
_cell.length_c   1.000
_cell.angle_alpha   90.00
_cell.angle_beta   90.00
_cell.angle_gamma   90.00
#
_symmetry.space_group_name_H-M   'P 1'
#
loop_
_entity.id
_entity.type
_entity.pdbx_description
1 polymer ?
#
loop_
_entity_poly.entity_id
_entity_poly.type
_entity_poly.pdbx_seq_one_letter_code
_entity_poly.pdbx_strand_id
1 'polypeptide(L)'
;MLLAIDIGNTNITLGAFRGDELLGTYRMTTKQPRTSDEYGITLKELVEHQRVSSMDINAVIIASVVPDVMHSLTSSIIRYLKTKPLIVGPGVKSGIK
;
A
#
# COMPACT_ATOMS: atom_id res chain seq x y z
N MET A 1 12.73 2.45 2.32
CA MET A 1 11.54 3.20 2.72
C MET A 1 10.36 2.26 2.80
N LEU A 2 9.52 2.47 3.80
CA LEU A 2 8.36 1.60 4.05
C LEU A 2 7.08 2.28 3.59
N LEU A 3 6.24 1.52 2.90
CA LEU A 3 4.89 1.97 2.57
C LEU A 3 3.91 1.14 3.39
N ALA A 4 3.13 1.82 4.22
CA ALA A 4 2.11 1.17 5.04
C ALA A 4 0.75 1.45 4.44
N ILE A 5 -0.04 0.40 4.22
CA ILE A 5 -1.34 0.51 3.57
C ILE A 5 -2.40 -0.06 4.50
N ASP A 6 -3.42 0.75 4.76
CA ASP A 6 -4.54 0.33 5.59
C ASP A 6 -5.79 0.35 4.72
N ILE A 7 -6.39 -0.83 4.52
CA ILE A 7 -7.54 -0.98 3.65
C ILE A 7 -8.80 -0.96 4.48
N GLY A 8 -9.56 0.13 4.35
CA GLY A 8 -10.87 0.23 4.99
C GLY A 8 -11.98 -0.02 4.00
N ASN A 9 -13.21 -0.06 4.49
CA ASN A 9 -14.37 -0.29 3.63
C ASN A 9 -14.61 0.86 2.67
N THR A 10 -14.24 2.05 3.05
CA THR A 10 -14.51 3.25 2.27
C THR A 10 -13.26 3.78 1.59
N ASN A 11 -12.15 3.77 2.29
CA ASN A 11 -10.90 4.35 1.80
C ASN A 11 -9.73 3.44 2.06
N ILE A 12 -8.75 3.54 1.19
CA ILE A 12 -7.44 2.95 1.39
C ILE A 12 -6.52 4.09 1.79
N THR A 13 -5.89 3.98 2.94
CA THR A 13 -5.00 5.01 3.44
C THR A 13 -3.56 4.50 3.36
N LEU A 14 -2.67 5.34 2.87
CA LEU A 14 -1.28 4.97 2.71
C LEU A 14 -0.39 5.95 3.47
N GLY A 15 0.66 5.43 4.06
CA GLY A 15 1.66 6.26 4.71
C GLY A 15 3.04 5.83 4.26
N ALA A 16 3.87 6.79 3.89
CA ALA A 16 5.24 6.51 3.48
C ALA A 16 6.17 6.92 4.59
N PHE A 17 7.03 5.99 5.00
CA PHE A 17 7.94 6.19 6.12
C PHE A 17 9.37 6.01 5.70
N ARG A 18 10.24 6.84 6.23
CA ARG A 18 11.68 6.65 6.15
C ARG A 18 12.18 6.55 7.59
N GLY A 19 12.52 5.34 8.02
CA GLY A 19 12.78 5.12 9.42
C GLY A 19 11.53 5.41 10.24
N ASP A 20 11.65 6.29 11.20
CA ASP A 20 10.52 6.68 12.04
C ASP A 20 9.78 7.89 11.51
N GLU A 21 10.26 8.46 10.42
CA GLU A 21 9.70 9.70 9.90
C GLU A 21 8.59 9.41 8.90
N LEU A 22 7.41 9.97 9.15
CA LEU A 22 6.30 9.90 8.21
C LEU A 22 6.47 10.98 7.17
N LEU A 23 6.71 10.57 5.93
CA LEU A 23 6.96 11.51 4.85
C LEU A 23 5.68 12.07 4.24
N GLY A 24 4.61 11.29 4.26
CA GLY A 24 3.36 11.74 3.71
C GLY A 24 2.28 10.71 3.87
N THR A 25 1.02 11.15 3.79
CA THR A 25 -0.12 10.25 3.82
C THR A 25 -0.97 10.51 2.58
N TYR A 26 -1.59 9.44 2.09
CA TYR A 26 -2.40 9.50 0.88
C TYR A 26 -3.66 8.69 1.10
N ARG A 27 -4.68 8.99 0.31
CA ARG A 27 -5.95 8.30 0.44
C ARG A 27 -6.54 8.05 -0.93
N MET A 28 -7.13 6.88 -1.11
CA MET A 28 -7.86 6.60 -2.33
C MET A 28 -9.13 5.83 -1.97
N THR A 29 -10.09 5.86 -2.86
CA THR A 29 -11.39 5.25 -2.62
C THR A 29 -11.31 3.74 -2.76
N THR A 30 -11.92 3.02 -1.83
CA THR A 30 -11.97 1.55 -1.88
C THR A 30 -13.10 1.05 -2.77
N LYS A 31 -14.22 1.77 -2.81
CA LYS A 31 -15.45 1.27 -3.40
C LYS A 31 -15.40 1.00 -4.90
N GLN A 32 -14.60 1.75 -5.62
CA GLN A 32 -14.54 1.57 -7.07
C GLN A 32 -13.61 0.41 -7.41
N PRO A 33 -14.10 -0.55 -8.21
CA PRO A 33 -13.23 -1.62 -8.67
C PRO A 33 -12.06 -1.05 -9.48
N ARG A 34 -10.89 -1.58 -9.25
CA ARG A 34 -9.69 -1.14 -9.97
C ARG A 34 -8.89 -2.35 -10.40
N THR A 35 -8.29 -2.23 -11.57
CA THR A 35 -7.35 -3.24 -12.02
C THR A 35 -6.02 -3.07 -11.29
N SER A 36 -5.17 -4.08 -11.40
CA SER A 36 -3.84 -3.96 -10.80
C SER A 36 -3.05 -2.82 -11.43
N ASP A 37 -3.26 -2.56 -12.72
CA ASP A 37 -2.57 -1.45 -13.37
C ASP A 37 -3.03 -0.10 -12.82
N GLU A 38 -4.34 0.04 -12.58
CA GLU A 38 -4.85 1.29 -12.03
C GLU A 38 -4.33 1.53 -10.62
N TYR A 39 -4.30 0.49 -9.80
CA TYR A 39 -3.70 0.62 -8.46
C TYR A 39 -2.22 0.96 -8.57
N GLY A 40 -1.50 0.28 -9.45
CA GLY A 40 -0.06 0.50 -9.56
C GLY A 40 0.30 1.91 -9.98
N ILE A 41 -0.38 2.42 -10.99
CA ILE A 41 -0.13 3.78 -11.46
C ILE A 41 -0.46 4.79 -10.37
N THR A 42 -1.61 4.61 -9.70
CA THR A 42 -2.02 5.51 -8.65
C THR A 42 -1.03 5.50 -7.49
N LEU A 43 -0.60 4.31 -7.07
CA LEU A 43 0.36 4.20 -5.97
C LEU A 43 1.67 4.91 -6.30
N LYS A 44 2.17 4.71 -7.52
CA LYS A 44 3.41 5.37 -7.92
C LYS A 44 3.24 6.89 -7.93
N GLU A 45 2.14 7.37 -8.49
CA GLU A 45 1.89 8.81 -8.55
C GLU A 45 1.77 9.43 -7.17
N LEU A 46 1.05 8.77 -6.27
CA LEU A 46 0.87 9.30 -4.93
C LEU A 46 2.21 9.38 -4.19
N VAL A 47 3.00 8.34 -4.28
CA VAL A 47 4.30 8.31 -3.61
C VAL A 47 5.23 9.36 -4.19
N GLU A 48 5.27 9.46 -5.52
CA GLU A 48 6.21 10.37 -6.18
C GLU A 48 5.78 11.82 -6.06
N HIS A 49 4.53 12.07 -5.72
CA HIS A 49 4.05 13.42 -5.50
C HIS A 49 4.81 14.13 -4.38
N GLN A 50 5.32 13.39 -3.41
CA GLN A 50 6.09 13.94 -2.31
C GLN A 50 7.59 13.91 -2.61
N ARG A 51 7.95 13.81 -3.88
CA ARG A 51 9.35 13.75 -4.31
C ARG A 51 10.07 12.52 -3.76
N VAL A 52 9.31 11.49 -3.50
CA VAL A 52 9.84 10.21 -3.07
C VAL A 52 9.80 9.29 -4.27
N SER A 53 10.92 8.69 -4.61
CA SER A 53 10.96 7.76 -5.72
C SER A 53 10.28 6.46 -5.32
N SER A 54 9.40 5.94 -6.18
CA SER A 54 8.80 4.63 -5.94
C SER A 54 9.87 3.54 -5.89
N MET A 55 11.02 3.78 -6.48
CA MET A 55 12.13 2.83 -6.44
C MET A 55 12.77 2.73 -5.07
N ASP A 56 12.54 3.72 -4.21
CA ASP A 56 13.10 3.70 -2.87
C ASP A 56 12.27 2.88 -1.89
N ILE A 57 11.09 2.43 -2.31
CA ILE A 57 10.25 1.60 -1.47
C ILE A 57 10.79 0.19 -1.46
N ASN A 58 11.24 -0.27 -0.31
CA ASN A 58 11.80 -1.60 -0.17
C ASN A 58 10.99 -2.50 0.77
N ALA A 59 9.92 -1.98 1.34
CA ALA A 59 9.05 -2.76 2.20
C ALA A 59 7.63 -2.21 2.11
N VAL A 60 6.65 -3.11 2.05
CA VAL A 60 5.24 -2.72 2.02
C VAL A 60 4.50 -3.59 3.02
N ILE A 61 3.70 -2.96 3.87
CA ILE A 61 2.86 -3.66 4.83
C ILE A 61 1.42 -3.28 4.53
N ILE A 62 0.56 -4.29 4.42
CA ILE A 62 -0.87 -4.08 4.23
C ILE A 62 -1.58 -4.55 5.49
N ALA A 63 -2.27 -3.62 6.15
CA ALA A 63 -3.08 -3.92 7.32
C ALA A 63 -4.54 -3.93 6.92
N SER A 64 -5.33 -4.72 7.60
CA SER A 64 -6.75 -4.89 7.33
C SER A 64 -6.96 -5.54 5.96
N VAL A 65 -7.99 -6.32 5.83
CA VAL A 65 -8.20 -7.10 4.61
C VAL A 65 -9.60 -6.88 4.10
N VAL A 66 -9.71 -6.40 2.86
CA VAL A 66 -10.96 -6.38 2.13
C VAL A 66 -10.74 -7.32 0.95
N PRO A 67 -11.34 -8.53 0.96
CA PRO A 67 -10.99 -9.56 -0.02
C PRO A 67 -11.07 -9.11 -1.47
N ASP A 68 -12.08 -8.30 -1.80
CA ASP A 68 -12.27 -7.88 -3.18
C ASP A 68 -11.15 -7.01 -3.70
N VAL A 69 -10.39 -6.40 -2.81
CA VAL A 69 -9.32 -5.48 -3.19
C VAL A 69 -7.96 -6.17 -3.23
N MET A 70 -7.81 -7.21 -2.42
CA MET A 70 -6.50 -7.77 -2.15
C MET A 70 -5.75 -8.29 -3.36
N HIS A 71 -6.45 -9.00 -4.25
CA HIS A 71 -5.76 -9.59 -5.40
C HIS A 71 -5.15 -8.52 -6.31
N SER A 72 -5.94 -7.54 -6.70
CA SER A 72 -5.47 -6.50 -7.60
C SER A 72 -4.43 -5.62 -6.94
N LEU A 73 -4.63 -5.29 -5.67
CA LEU A 73 -3.68 -4.44 -4.96
C LEU A 73 -2.34 -5.13 -4.77
N THR A 74 -2.36 -6.40 -4.35
CA THR A 74 -1.13 -7.16 -4.15
C THR A 74 -0.37 -7.31 -5.45
N SER A 75 -1.08 -7.63 -6.53
CA SER A 75 -0.44 -7.73 -7.85
C SER A 75 0.19 -6.42 -8.26
N SER A 76 -0.49 -5.30 -8.00
CA SER A 76 0.04 -3.99 -8.38
C SER A 76 1.32 -3.67 -7.64
N ILE A 77 1.38 -4.01 -6.36
CA ILE A 77 2.56 -3.72 -5.55
C ILE A 77 3.74 -4.51 -6.07
N ILE A 78 3.54 -5.79 -6.36
CA ILE A 78 4.62 -6.63 -6.88
C ILE A 78 5.11 -6.10 -8.23
N ARG A 79 4.18 -5.75 -9.11
CA ARG A 79 4.55 -5.34 -10.47
C ARG A 79 5.13 -3.93 -10.54
N TYR A 80 4.54 -2.98 -9.82
CA TYR A 80 4.89 -1.58 -9.97
C TYR A 80 5.91 -1.10 -8.95
N LEU A 81 5.86 -1.66 -7.75
CA LEU A 81 6.81 -1.28 -6.71
C LEU A 81 7.93 -2.30 -6.54
N LYS A 82 7.82 -3.43 -7.26
CA LYS A 82 8.86 -4.48 -7.25
C LYS A 82 9.13 -5.00 -5.84
N THR A 83 8.10 -5.05 -5.02
CA THR A 83 8.22 -5.43 -3.63
C THR A 83 7.06 -6.35 -3.27
N LYS A 84 7.37 -7.41 -2.54
CA LYS A 84 6.34 -8.34 -2.07
C LYS A 84 5.78 -7.82 -0.75
N PRO A 85 4.46 -7.56 -0.66
CA PRO A 85 3.91 -6.99 0.56
C PRO A 85 3.78 -8.01 1.67
N LEU A 86 3.91 -7.54 2.90
CA LEU A 86 3.59 -8.31 4.09
C LEU A 86 2.15 -7.97 4.47
N ILE A 87 1.31 -8.99 4.55
CA ILE A 87 -0.11 -8.79 4.83
C ILE A 87 -0.39 -9.12 6.28
N VAL A 88 -0.98 -8.17 6.99
CA VAL A 88 -1.36 -8.33 8.39
C VAL A 88 -2.86 -8.12 8.48
N GLY A 89 -3.60 -9.17 8.74
CA GLY A 89 -5.06 -9.09 8.80
C GLY A 89 -5.60 -9.62 10.11
N PRO A 90 -6.92 -9.57 10.26
CA PRO A 90 -7.56 -10.13 11.45
C PRO A 90 -7.18 -11.60 11.57
N GLY A 91 -6.86 -12.02 12.78
CA GLY A 91 -6.50 -13.40 13.01
C GLY A 91 -5.09 -13.77 12.68
N VAL A 92 -4.36 -12.88 12.05
CA VAL A 92 -2.96 -13.11 11.77
C VAL A 92 -2.14 -12.63 12.95
N LYS A 93 -1.37 -13.53 13.50
CA LYS A 93 -0.46 -13.15 14.56
C LYS A 93 0.77 -12.55 13.92
N SER A 94 0.89 -11.28 13.98
CA SER A 94 2.11 -10.67 13.48
C SER A 94 3.18 -10.84 14.56
N GLY A 95 4.37 -11.00 14.16
CA GLY A 95 5.48 -11.03 15.08
C GLY A 95 5.75 -9.67 15.68
N ILE A 96 5.00 -8.73 15.27
CA ILE A 96 5.10 -7.38 15.75
C ILE A 96 4.24 -7.26 16.96
N LYS A 97 4.60 -7.02 17.96
CA LYS A 97 3.68 -6.88 19.08
C LYS A 97 4.18 -5.87 19.98
#